data_a4c366f5265ccb62f5e81de2087a6900
#
_entry.id   a4c366f5265ccb62f5e81de2087a6900
#
_cell.length_a   1.000
_cell.length_b   1.000
_cell.length_c   1.000
_cell.angle_alpha   90.00
_cell.angle_beta   90.00
_cell.angle_gamma   90.00
#
_symmetry.space_group_name_H-M   'P 1'
#
loop_
_entity.id
_entity.type
_entity.pdbx_description
1 polymer ?
#
loop_
_entity_poly.entity_id
_entity_poly.type
_entity_poly.pdbx_seq_one_letter_code
_entity_poly.pdbx_strand_id
1 'polypeptide(L)'
;MAQLFASPEYASEQVIFVDARNDEHYRAGHLPGAFAFDHYRPETSVAVVLPACLSAARIVVYCTGGDCEDSEFATLALAGSGVPRERLFIYAGGLTDWQAAGQPVETGTRRSGQFLPAKP
;
A
#
# COMPACT_ATOMS: atom_id res chain seq x y z
N MET A 1 0.06 5.82 -11.08
CA MET A 1 0.44 4.68 -10.20
C MET A 1 1.35 3.67 -10.89
N ALA A 2 0.98 3.19 -12.08
CA ALA A 2 1.84 2.25 -12.80
C ALA A 2 3.24 2.84 -13.07
N GLN A 3 3.33 4.12 -13.35
CA GLN A 3 4.60 4.80 -13.56
C GLN A 3 5.48 4.79 -12.31
N LEU A 4 4.89 5.01 -11.13
CA LEU A 4 5.63 4.93 -9.86
C LEU A 4 6.10 3.50 -9.59
N PHE A 5 5.25 2.51 -9.87
CA PHE A 5 5.59 1.11 -9.71
C PHE A 5 6.80 0.72 -10.58
N ALA A 6 6.88 1.25 -11.80
CA ALA A 6 7.97 0.97 -12.71
C ALA A 6 9.21 1.85 -12.47
N SER A 7 9.15 2.77 -11.50
CA SER A 7 10.24 3.74 -11.29
C SER A 7 11.41 3.13 -10.51
N PRO A 8 12.63 3.68 -10.70
CA PRO A 8 13.78 3.28 -9.88
C PRO A 8 13.57 3.57 -8.39
N GLU A 9 12.80 4.59 -8.06
CA GLU A 9 12.47 4.95 -6.66
C GLU A 9 11.68 3.83 -5.97
N TYR A 10 10.77 3.16 -6.69
CA TYR A 10 10.07 2.01 -6.13
C TYR A 10 11.02 0.84 -5.89
N ALA A 11 11.90 0.55 -6.83
CA ALA A 11 12.85 -0.55 -6.72
C ALA A 11 13.82 -0.35 -5.56
N SER A 12 14.19 0.90 -5.26
CA SER A 12 15.08 1.26 -4.14
C SER A 12 14.34 1.51 -2.84
N GLU A 13 13.01 1.33 -2.82
CA GLU A 13 12.14 1.60 -1.67
C GLU A 13 12.08 3.07 -1.24
N GLN A 14 12.42 4.00 -2.15
CA GLN A 14 12.17 5.42 -1.95
C GLN A 14 10.69 5.77 -2.13
N VAL A 15 9.96 4.96 -2.88
CA VAL A 15 8.51 4.99 -2.98
C VAL A 15 8.00 3.66 -2.47
N ILE A 16 7.12 3.69 -1.47
CA ILE A 16 6.50 2.47 -0.93
C ILE A 16 4.99 2.59 -1.04
N PHE A 17 4.33 1.45 -1.17
CA PHE A 17 2.88 1.35 -1.16
C PHE A 17 2.42 0.72 0.15
N VAL A 18 1.35 1.26 0.71
CA VAL A 18 0.76 0.77 1.97
C VAL A 18 -0.70 0.43 1.70
N ASP A 19 -1.03 -0.85 1.88
CA ASP A 19 -2.40 -1.35 1.75
C ASP A 19 -3.11 -1.18 3.10
N ALA A 20 -4.13 -0.35 3.12
CA ALA A 20 -4.84 0.03 4.35
C ALA A 20 -6.01 -0.88 4.69
N ARG A 21 -6.18 -1.98 3.94
CA ARG A 21 -7.26 -2.94 4.20
C ARG A 21 -6.85 -3.91 5.31
N ASN A 22 -7.83 -4.74 5.77
CA ASN A 22 -7.52 -5.76 6.75
C ASN A 22 -6.64 -6.87 6.15
N ASP A 23 -6.09 -7.72 7.02
CA ASP A 23 -5.16 -8.78 6.63
C ASP A 23 -5.77 -9.76 5.63
N GLU A 24 -7.05 -10.10 5.79
CA GLU A 24 -7.75 -11.02 4.87
C GLU A 24 -7.78 -10.46 3.45
N HIS A 25 -8.16 -9.20 3.28
CA HIS A 25 -8.18 -8.54 1.99
C HIS A 25 -6.76 -8.38 1.42
N TYR A 26 -5.80 -8.03 2.26
CA TYR A 26 -4.40 -7.90 1.86
C TYR A 26 -3.87 -9.20 1.27
N ARG A 27 -4.09 -10.33 1.96
CA ARG A 27 -3.60 -11.63 1.51
C ARG A 27 -4.29 -12.12 0.25
N ALA A 28 -5.54 -11.73 0.04
CA ALA A 28 -6.29 -12.08 -1.17
C ALA A 28 -5.75 -11.38 -2.42
N GLY A 29 -5.14 -10.22 -2.26
CA GLY A 29 -4.51 -9.50 -3.36
C GLY A 29 -4.12 -8.08 -2.98
N HIS A 30 -2.89 -7.70 -3.29
CA HIS A 30 -2.35 -6.37 -3.01
C HIS A 30 -1.36 -5.97 -4.11
N LEU A 31 -1.00 -4.69 -4.18
CA LEU A 31 0.04 -4.24 -5.08
C LEU A 31 1.35 -4.96 -4.71
N PRO A 32 2.14 -5.44 -5.70
CA PRO A 32 3.37 -6.17 -5.40
C PRO A 32 4.31 -5.37 -4.51
N GLY A 33 4.74 -5.98 -3.41
CA GLY A 33 5.64 -5.34 -2.45
C GLY A 33 4.98 -4.34 -1.50
N ALA A 34 3.65 -4.17 -1.55
CA ALA A 34 2.94 -3.27 -0.64
C ALA A 34 3.01 -3.78 0.81
N PHE A 35 3.15 -2.84 1.74
CA PHE A 35 3.06 -3.15 3.17
C PHE A 35 1.61 -3.23 3.60
N ALA A 36 1.32 -4.14 4.53
CA ALA A 36 -0.01 -4.25 5.12
C ALA A 36 -0.16 -3.29 6.30
N PHE A 37 -1.25 -2.53 6.33
CA PHE A 37 -1.59 -1.66 7.45
C PHE A 37 -3.06 -1.85 7.81
N ASP A 38 -3.33 -2.67 8.82
CA ASP A 38 -4.69 -2.90 9.32
C ASP A 38 -4.99 -1.85 10.38
N HIS A 39 -5.87 -0.88 10.04
CA HIS A 39 -6.19 0.22 10.96
C HIS A 39 -7.02 -0.22 12.16
N TYR A 40 -7.56 -1.44 12.17
CA TYR A 40 -8.19 -2.04 13.36
C TYR A 40 -7.14 -2.51 14.36
N ARG A 41 -5.89 -2.61 13.94
CA ARG A 41 -4.74 -2.96 14.79
C ARG A 41 -3.60 -1.99 14.52
N PRO A 42 -3.81 -0.68 14.77
CA PRO A 42 -2.86 0.35 14.33
C PRO A 42 -1.50 0.25 15.02
N GLU A 43 -1.47 -0.16 16.28
CA GLU A 43 -0.22 -0.25 17.03
C GLU A 43 0.73 -1.26 16.43
N THR A 44 0.25 -2.46 16.09
CA THR A 44 1.02 -3.50 15.45
C THR A 44 1.43 -3.09 14.04
N SER A 45 0.49 -2.54 13.28
CA SER A 45 0.74 -2.13 11.90
C SER A 45 1.76 -1.02 11.82
N VAL A 46 1.68 0.00 12.69
CA VAL A 46 2.65 1.08 12.74
C VAL A 46 4.04 0.55 13.05
N ALA A 47 4.16 -0.35 14.02
CA ALA A 47 5.46 -0.91 14.40
C ALA A 47 6.16 -1.61 13.23
N VAL A 48 5.40 -2.27 12.35
CA VAL A 48 5.95 -2.98 11.18
C VAL A 48 6.29 -2.01 10.05
N VAL A 49 5.42 -1.05 9.78
CA VAL A 49 5.50 -0.20 8.58
C VAL A 49 6.32 1.06 8.80
N LEU A 50 6.34 1.59 10.02
CA LEU A 50 6.96 2.89 10.31
C LEU A 50 8.43 2.99 9.90
N PRO A 51 9.31 2.01 10.16
CA PRO A 51 10.70 2.13 9.73
C PRO A 51 10.85 2.35 8.23
N ALA A 52 10.07 1.64 7.40
CA ALA A 52 10.08 1.84 5.96
C ALA A 52 9.54 3.21 5.56
N CYS A 53 8.49 3.69 6.25
CA CYS A 53 7.91 5.00 6.00
C CYS A 53 8.90 6.12 6.30
N LEU A 54 9.67 6.00 7.37
CA LEU A 54 10.64 7.04 7.75
C LEU A 54 11.80 7.13 6.75
N SER A 55 12.13 6.03 6.07
CA SER A 55 13.18 5.98 5.07
C SER A 55 12.73 6.34 3.67
N ALA A 56 11.45 6.21 3.36
CA ALA A 56 10.92 6.46 2.03
C ALA A 56 10.69 7.95 1.77
N ALA A 57 10.93 8.38 0.53
CA ALA A 57 10.63 9.74 0.11
C ALA A 57 9.14 9.95 -0.15
N ARG A 58 8.43 8.90 -0.58
CA ARG A 58 6.99 8.93 -0.85
C ARG A 58 6.32 7.68 -0.31
N ILE A 59 5.21 7.86 0.35
CA ILE A 59 4.38 6.76 0.87
C ILE A 59 3.00 6.89 0.23
N VAL A 60 2.62 5.91 -0.58
CA VAL A 60 1.34 5.88 -1.26
C VAL A 60 0.43 4.89 -0.55
N VAL A 61 -0.61 5.40 0.09
CA VAL A 61 -1.57 4.61 0.86
C VAL A 61 -2.80 4.37 0.00
N TYR A 62 -3.29 3.14 -0.02
CA TYR A 62 -4.48 2.80 -0.80
C TYR A 62 -5.34 1.79 -0.04
N CYS A 63 -6.58 1.67 -0.50
CA CYS A 63 -7.48 0.58 -0.07
C CYS A 63 -8.14 -0.02 -1.31
N THR A 64 -9.37 -0.51 -1.21
CA THR A 64 -10.04 -1.13 -2.38
C THR A 64 -10.29 -0.12 -3.50
N GLY A 65 -10.67 1.11 -3.14
CA GLY A 65 -11.04 2.16 -4.08
C GLY A 65 -12.45 2.65 -3.83
N GLY A 66 -12.91 3.61 -4.64
CA GLY A 66 -14.25 4.18 -4.50
C GLY A 66 -14.43 4.88 -3.16
N ASP A 67 -15.48 4.51 -2.42
CA ASP A 67 -15.82 5.14 -1.15
C ASP A 67 -15.08 4.58 0.07
N CYS A 68 -14.04 3.79 -0.16
CA CYS A 68 -13.26 3.20 0.94
C CYS A 68 -12.50 4.30 1.71
N GLU A 69 -12.68 4.37 3.03
CA GLU A 69 -12.06 5.35 3.91
C GLU A 69 -10.83 4.83 4.66
N ASP A 70 -10.50 3.55 4.52
CA ASP A 70 -9.41 2.91 5.27
C ASP A 70 -8.06 3.60 5.01
N SER A 71 -7.83 4.05 3.78
CA SER A 71 -6.60 4.75 3.43
C SER A 71 -6.46 6.09 4.16
N GLU A 72 -7.57 6.79 4.39
CA GLU A 72 -7.56 8.03 5.16
C GLU A 72 -7.20 7.78 6.63
N PHE A 73 -7.78 6.75 7.24
CA PHE A 73 -7.47 6.37 8.62
C PHE A 73 -6.00 5.95 8.77
N ALA A 74 -5.49 5.16 7.83
CA ALA A 74 -4.09 4.74 7.87
C ALA A 74 -3.15 5.94 7.72
N THR A 75 -3.47 6.86 6.81
CA THR A 75 -2.68 8.08 6.60
C THR A 75 -2.62 8.92 7.86
N LEU A 76 -3.76 9.12 8.54
CA LEU A 76 -3.81 9.85 9.80
C LEU A 76 -2.99 9.16 10.90
N ALA A 77 -3.05 7.84 10.98
CA ALA A 77 -2.29 7.08 11.96
C ALA A 77 -0.79 7.22 11.73
N LEU A 78 -0.34 7.15 10.48
CA LEU A 78 1.07 7.31 10.12
C LEU A 78 1.55 8.73 10.41
N ALA A 79 0.76 9.74 10.05
CA ALA A 79 1.10 11.15 10.35
C ALA A 79 1.20 11.38 11.85
N GLY A 80 0.28 10.81 12.63
CA GLY A 80 0.31 10.88 14.10
C GLY A 80 1.50 10.16 14.71
N SER A 81 2.12 9.23 13.99
CA SER A 81 3.28 8.48 14.45
C SER A 81 4.61 9.13 14.03
N GLY A 82 4.58 10.27 13.36
CA GLY A 82 5.78 11.02 13.02
C GLY A 82 6.16 11.03 11.55
N VAL A 83 5.34 10.44 10.67
CA VAL A 83 5.60 10.48 9.23
C VAL A 83 5.21 11.86 8.70
N PRO A 84 6.12 12.59 8.01
CA PRO A 84 5.79 13.90 7.46
C PRO A 84 4.63 13.81 6.47
N ARG A 85 3.64 14.71 6.62
CA ARG A 85 2.45 14.70 5.77
C ARG A 85 2.75 14.93 4.30
N GLU A 86 3.78 15.69 3.99
CA GLU A 86 4.20 15.97 2.60
C GLU A 86 4.73 14.74 1.88
N ARG A 87 5.00 13.65 2.61
CA ARG A 87 5.42 12.37 2.02
C ARG A 87 4.27 11.38 1.86
N LEU A 88 3.09 11.70 2.41
CA LEU A 88 1.93 10.80 2.40
C LEU A 88 0.99 11.17 1.26
N PHE A 89 0.64 10.17 0.45
CA PHE A 89 -0.27 10.31 -0.68
C PHE A 89 -1.33 9.23 -0.60
N ILE A 90 -2.53 9.52 -1.07
CA ILE A 90 -3.62 8.54 -1.14
C ILE A 90 -3.90 8.22 -2.59
N TYR A 91 -3.89 6.93 -2.95
CA TYR A 91 -4.32 6.47 -4.25
C TYR A 91 -5.83 6.15 -4.18
N ALA A 92 -6.65 7.12 -4.57
CA ALA A 92 -8.10 7.04 -4.43
C ALA A 92 -8.72 5.88 -5.24
N GLY A 93 -8.15 5.56 -6.40
CA GLY A 93 -8.63 4.45 -7.22
C GLY A 93 -8.37 3.07 -6.61
N GLY A 94 -7.36 2.96 -5.78
CA GLY A 94 -7.04 1.76 -5.03
C GLY A 94 -6.80 0.52 -5.89
N LEU A 95 -6.99 -0.64 -5.28
CA LEU A 95 -6.77 -1.92 -5.95
C LEU A 95 -7.68 -2.11 -7.17
N THR A 96 -8.91 -1.60 -7.11
CA THR A 96 -9.87 -1.71 -8.23
C THR A 96 -9.31 -1.09 -9.50
N ASP A 97 -8.80 0.15 -9.43
CA ASP A 97 -8.22 0.82 -10.60
C ASP A 97 -6.90 0.15 -11.02
N TRP A 98 -6.10 -0.31 -10.08
CA TRP A 98 -4.86 -1.02 -10.36
C TRP A 98 -5.12 -2.27 -11.20
N GLN A 99 -6.10 -3.09 -10.79
CA GLN A 99 -6.48 -4.30 -11.52
C GLN A 99 -7.11 -3.97 -12.88
N ALA A 100 -7.93 -2.92 -12.94
CA ALA A 100 -8.55 -2.49 -14.19
C ALA A 100 -7.51 -2.04 -15.22
N ALA A 101 -6.37 -1.53 -14.77
CA ALA A 101 -5.26 -1.15 -15.64
C ALA A 101 -4.40 -2.35 -16.08
N GLY A 102 -4.74 -3.58 -15.68
CA GLY A 102 -4.00 -4.78 -16.06
C GLY A 102 -2.70 -4.98 -15.31
N GLN A 103 -2.50 -4.28 -14.19
CA GLN A 103 -1.28 -4.37 -13.42
C GLN A 103 -1.24 -5.63 -12.54
N PRO A 104 -0.04 -6.15 -12.21
CA PRO A 104 0.08 -7.37 -11.43
C PRO A 104 -0.44 -7.20 -10.00
N VAL A 105 -0.99 -8.29 -9.44
CA VAL A 105 -1.49 -8.36 -8.07
C VAL A 105 -0.82 -9.51 -7.35
N GLU A 106 -0.12 -9.20 -6.27
CA GLU A 106 0.56 -10.18 -5.43
C GLU A 106 -0.41 -10.73 -4.39
N THR A 107 -0.28 -12.02 -4.07
CA THR A 107 -1.10 -12.67 -3.04
C THR A 107 -0.25 -13.14 -1.88
N GLY A 108 -0.90 -13.36 -0.73
CA GLY A 108 -0.22 -13.83 0.48
C GLY A 108 0.52 -12.72 1.19
N THR A 109 1.72 -13.03 1.66
CA THR A 109 2.56 -12.06 2.37
C THR A 109 3.30 -11.13 1.39
N ARG A 110 3.86 -10.05 1.94
CA ARG A 110 4.66 -9.12 1.15
C ARG A 110 5.84 -9.86 0.50
N ARG A 111 6.01 -9.63 -0.80
CA ARG A 111 7.09 -10.26 -1.59
C ARG A 111 7.05 -11.79 -1.58
N SER A 112 5.84 -12.34 -1.55
CA SER A 112 5.66 -13.80 -1.59
C SER A 112 6.09 -14.41 -2.91
N GLY A 113 6.10 -13.63 -3.99
CA GLY A 113 6.37 -14.11 -5.33
C GLY A 113 5.18 -14.81 -5.98
N GLN A 114 4.03 -14.81 -5.32
CA GLN A 114 2.80 -15.40 -5.84
C GLN A 114 1.89 -14.30 -6.38
N PHE A 115 1.33 -14.51 -7.55
CA PHE A 115 0.51 -13.52 -8.23
C PHE A 115 -0.80 -14.12 -8.71
N LEU A 116 -1.83 -13.27 -8.78
CA LEU A 116 -3.08 -13.68 -9.40
C LEU A 116 -2.85 -13.93 -10.90
N PRO A 117 -3.59 -14.90 -11.52
CA PRO A 117 -3.50 -15.10 -12.96
C PRO A 117 -3.80 -13.82 -13.72
N ALA A 118 -3.07 -13.61 -14.82
CA ALA A 118 -3.35 -12.48 -15.70
C ALA A 118 -4.75 -12.60 -16.26
N LYS A 119 -5.50 -11.49 -16.30
CA LYS A 119 -6.80 -11.47 -16.95
C LYS A 119 -6.61 -11.60 -18.46
N PRO A 120 -7.43 -12.44 -19.12
CA PRO A 120 -7.40 -12.57 -20.57
C PRO A 120 -7.79 -11.27 -21.27
#